data_103ca35d3c93489d100b0084666627d2
#
_entry.id   103ca35d3c93489d100b0084666627d2
#
_cell.length_a   1.000
_cell.length_b   1.000
_cell.length_c   1.000
_cell.angle_alpha   90.00
_cell.angle_beta   90.00
_cell.angle_gamma   90.00
#
_symmetry.space_group_name_H-M   'P 1'
#
loop_
_entity.id
_entity.type
_entity.pdbx_description
1 polymer ?
#
loop_
_entity_poly.entity_id
_entity_poly.type
_entity_poly.pdbx_seq_one_letter_code
_entity_poly.pdbx_strand_id
1 'polypeptide(L)'
;MQFFPYTLKSLSLKFLMCAGFAVLGAYATISASAQVDLLDASAREPGAVVTPSGLVYRQLRAGAGASPTAADTVKVHYRGTLADGSEFDSSYKRNSPAQFPLGGVIPCWTEGVQRMKVGGKAKLTCPSKIAYGARGAGPIGPNTPLQFEVELLDVAKR
;
A
#
# COMPACT_ATOMS: atom_id res chain seq x y z
N MET A 1 -63.87 23.02 -34.27
CA MET A 1 -63.05 24.17 -34.63
C MET A 1 -61.62 23.76 -34.38
N GLN A 2 -60.93 23.28 -35.43
CA GLN A 2 -60.07 24.04 -36.32
C GLN A 2 -58.85 24.53 -35.52
N PHE A 3 -57.61 24.37 -35.86
CA PHE A 3 -56.80 23.97 -37.02
C PHE A 3 -55.37 23.74 -36.47
N PHE A 4 -54.67 22.70 -36.80
CA PHE A 4 -53.54 22.52 -37.76
C PHE A 4 -52.29 23.40 -37.59
N PRO A 5 -51.22 22.95 -38.21
CA PRO A 5 -49.99 22.36 -37.67
C PRO A 5 -48.79 23.21 -38.12
N TYR A 6 -47.59 22.93 -37.64
CA TYR A 6 -46.37 23.27 -38.38
C TYR A 6 -45.30 22.21 -38.27
N THR A 7 -45.14 21.53 -39.36
CA THR A 7 -43.90 20.86 -39.76
C THR A 7 -42.88 21.89 -40.20
N LEU A 8 -41.64 21.79 -39.82
CA LEU A 8 -40.46 22.21 -40.59
C LEU A 8 -39.27 21.40 -40.12
N LYS A 9 -38.86 20.46 -40.96
CA LYS A 9 -37.73 20.45 -41.88
C LYS A 9 -36.35 20.55 -41.19
N SER A 10 -35.70 19.42 -41.14
CA SER A 10 -34.36 19.16 -41.71
C SER A 10 -33.41 20.36 -41.75
N LEU A 11 -32.38 20.28 -40.95
CA LEU A 11 -31.09 20.74 -41.41
C LEU A 11 -29.98 19.77 -40.94
N SER A 12 -29.55 19.01 -41.92
CA SER A 12 -28.32 18.25 -41.89
C SER A 12 -27.15 19.23 -41.74
N LEU A 13 -26.34 19.10 -40.74
CA LEU A 13 -25.01 19.68 -40.76
C LEU A 13 -24.04 18.65 -40.30
N LYS A 14 -23.42 18.06 -41.29
CA LYS A 14 -22.18 17.28 -41.22
C LYS A 14 -21.10 18.22 -40.66
N PHE A 15 -20.61 17.96 -39.48
CA PHE A 15 -19.26 18.37 -39.17
C PHE A 15 -18.42 17.13 -38.85
N LEU A 16 -17.67 16.81 -39.87
CA LEU A 16 -16.52 15.93 -39.88
C LEU A 16 -15.35 16.71 -39.29
N MET A 17 -14.48 16.02 -38.57
CA MET A 17 -13.10 16.31 -38.21
C MET A 17 -12.92 16.59 -36.72
N CYS A 18 -12.14 15.90 -36.10
CA CYS A 18 -10.77 15.50 -36.08
C CYS A 18 -10.52 14.62 -34.87
N ALA A 19 -10.03 13.47 -35.12
CA ALA A 19 -9.32 12.68 -34.15
C ALA A 19 -8.15 13.51 -33.60
N GLY A 20 -8.15 13.72 -32.33
CA GLY A 20 -7.04 14.27 -31.56
C GLY A 20 -6.76 13.32 -30.42
N PHE A 21 -5.86 12.39 -30.63
CA PHE A 21 -5.24 11.55 -29.63
C PHE A 21 -4.68 12.39 -28.50
N ALA A 22 -5.24 12.27 -27.33
CA ALA A 22 -4.59 12.65 -26.08
C ALA A 22 -4.90 11.60 -25.02
N VAL A 23 -4.44 10.38 -25.26
CA VAL A 23 -4.35 9.34 -24.24
C VAL A 23 -2.90 9.32 -23.76
N LEU A 24 -2.53 10.29 -22.94
CA LEU A 24 -1.26 10.28 -22.21
C LEU A 24 -1.43 11.19 -20.96
N GLY A 25 -1.94 10.63 -19.89
CA GLY A 25 -2.04 11.38 -18.64
C GLY A 25 -2.77 10.69 -17.48
N ALA A 26 -3.37 9.52 -17.71
CA ALA A 26 -4.25 8.90 -16.71
C ALA A 26 -3.55 7.97 -15.71
N TYR A 27 -2.29 7.61 -15.92
CA TYR A 27 -1.65 6.59 -15.09
C TYR A 27 -0.95 7.11 -13.82
N ALA A 28 -0.60 8.40 -13.77
CA ALA A 28 0.08 8.97 -12.62
C ALA A 28 -0.88 9.38 -11.48
N THR A 29 -2.14 9.68 -11.80
CA THR A 29 -3.13 10.12 -10.83
C THR A 29 -3.76 8.99 -10.02
N ILE A 30 -3.83 7.79 -10.60
CA ILE A 30 -4.41 6.61 -9.93
C ILE A 30 -3.53 6.15 -8.75
N SER A 31 -2.21 6.19 -8.91
CA SER A 31 -1.29 5.75 -7.84
C SER A 31 -1.30 6.69 -6.63
N ALA A 32 -1.44 7.99 -6.82
CA ALA A 32 -1.46 8.96 -5.73
C ALA A 32 -2.77 8.87 -4.92
N SER A 33 -3.91 8.72 -5.59
CA SER A 33 -5.21 8.54 -4.91
C SER A 33 -5.27 7.21 -4.15
N ALA A 34 -4.81 6.12 -4.73
CA ALA A 34 -4.78 4.82 -4.07
C ALA A 34 -3.86 4.82 -2.84
N GLN A 35 -2.76 5.58 -2.86
CA GLN A 35 -1.89 5.75 -1.70
C GLN A 35 -2.59 6.49 -0.56
N VAL A 36 -3.26 7.60 -0.86
CA VAL A 36 -4.00 8.38 0.14
C VAL A 36 -5.14 7.52 0.72
N ASP A 37 -5.91 6.86 -0.15
CA ASP A 37 -7.04 6.03 0.29
C ASP A 37 -6.61 4.90 1.22
N LEU A 38 -5.52 4.18 0.92
CA LEU A 38 -5.03 3.08 1.76
C LEU A 38 -4.51 3.58 3.11
N LEU A 39 -3.71 4.65 3.12
CA LEU A 39 -3.15 5.21 4.34
C LEU A 39 -4.23 5.80 5.24
N ASP A 40 -5.16 6.56 4.66
CA ASP A 40 -6.29 7.16 5.39
C ASP A 40 -7.23 6.09 5.96
N ALA A 41 -7.54 5.06 5.19
CA ALA A 41 -8.35 3.95 5.66
C ALA A 41 -7.67 3.23 6.83
N SER A 42 -6.37 2.95 6.70
CA SER A 42 -5.59 2.27 7.75
C SER A 42 -5.45 3.14 9.00
N ALA A 43 -5.30 4.45 8.85
CA ALA A 43 -5.20 5.37 9.99
C ALA A 43 -6.49 5.49 10.82
N ARG A 44 -7.64 5.21 10.20
CA ARG A 44 -8.95 5.20 10.87
C ARG A 44 -9.26 3.88 11.58
N GLU A 45 -8.45 2.85 11.37
CA GLU A 45 -8.66 1.57 12.04
C GLU A 45 -8.45 1.71 13.57
N PRO A 46 -9.30 1.06 14.39
CA PRO A 46 -9.13 1.10 15.83
C PRO A 46 -7.74 0.61 16.26
N GLY A 47 -7.06 1.40 17.09
CA GLY A 47 -5.70 1.09 17.57
C GLY A 47 -4.58 1.39 16.57
N ALA A 48 -4.87 2.03 15.46
CA ALA A 48 -3.86 2.51 14.52
C ALA A 48 -3.13 3.75 15.08
N VAL A 49 -1.83 3.80 14.87
CA VAL A 49 -0.96 4.92 15.23
C VAL A 49 -0.21 5.37 14.00
N VAL A 50 -0.35 6.64 13.63
CA VAL A 50 0.39 7.26 12.54
C VAL A 50 1.67 7.88 13.09
N THR A 51 2.81 7.50 12.54
CA THR A 51 4.11 8.03 12.94
C THR A 51 4.51 9.25 12.12
N PRO A 52 5.51 10.04 12.56
CA PRO A 52 6.00 11.20 11.79
C PRO A 52 6.54 10.85 10.41
N SER A 53 7.01 9.61 10.20
CA SER A 53 7.44 9.12 8.88
C SER A 53 6.26 8.85 7.94
N GLY A 54 5.03 8.80 8.47
CA GLY A 54 3.81 8.43 7.78
C GLY A 54 3.50 6.93 7.80
N LEU A 55 4.29 6.12 8.52
CA LEU A 55 3.94 4.73 8.79
C LEU A 55 2.64 4.69 9.60
N VAL A 56 1.68 3.89 9.17
CA VAL A 56 0.52 3.53 10.00
C VAL A 56 0.79 2.17 10.63
N TYR A 57 1.00 2.17 11.94
CA TYR A 57 1.24 0.98 12.74
C TYR A 57 -0.03 0.58 13.49
N ARG A 58 -0.42 -0.67 13.39
CA ARG A 58 -1.51 -1.22 14.20
C ARG A 58 -1.11 -2.55 14.80
N GLN A 59 -1.15 -2.63 16.12
CA GLN A 59 -0.92 -3.88 16.83
C GLN A 59 -2.15 -4.77 16.73
N LEU A 60 -1.98 -5.96 16.18
CA LEU A 60 -3.05 -6.97 16.05
C LEU A 60 -3.04 -7.93 17.23
N ARG A 61 -1.84 -8.27 17.72
CA ARG A 61 -1.62 -9.11 18.90
C ARG A 61 -0.39 -8.62 19.65
N ALA A 62 -0.51 -8.48 20.97
CA ALA A 62 0.63 -8.14 21.79
C ALA A 62 1.61 -9.31 21.91
N GLY A 63 2.90 -9.01 21.86
CA GLY A 63 3.96 -9.95 22.19
C GLY A 63 4.42 -9.70 23.65
N ALA A 64 5.02 -10.73 24.26
CA ALA A 64 5.56 -10.66 25.61
C ALA A 64 7.09 -10.73 25.66
N GLY A 65 7.73 -11.05 24.54
CA GLY A 65 9.20 -11.20 24.46
C GLY A 65 9.93 -9.88 24.23
N ALA A 66 11.20 -9.99 23.85
CA ALA A 66 12.08 -8.85 23.59
C ALA A 66 11.62 -8.04 22.37
N SER A 67 11.91 -6.74 22.36
CA SER A 67 11.81 -5.89 21.17
C SER A 67 13.15 -5.86 20.45
N PRO A 68 13.17 -5.89 19.11
CA PRO A 68 14.40 -5.76 18.35
C PRO A 68 14.88 -4.31 18.27
N THR A 69 16.16 -4.16 17.96
CA THR A 69 16.79 -2.92 17.53
C THR A 69 17.12 -3.00 16.05
N ALA A 70 17.48 -1.89 15.42
CA ALA A 70 17.89 -1.87 14.01
C ALA A 70 19.13 -2.73 13.72
N ALA A 71 19.97 -3.02 14.74
CA ALA A 71 21.16 -3.85 14.61
C ALA A 71 20.86 -5.35 14.62
N ASP A 72 19.70 -5.75 15.12
CA ASP A 72 19.34 -7.15 15.34
C ASP A 72 18.85 -7.83 14.05
N THR A 73 18.89 -9.16 14.03
CA THR A 73 18.25 -9.99 13.00
C THR A 73 16.93 -10.50 13.54
N VAL A 74 15.85 -10.29 12.79
CA VAL A 74 14.51 -10.72 13.15
C VAL A 74 14.08 -11.94 12.34
N LYS A 75 13.36 -12.86 13.00
CA LYS A 75 12.69 -13.99 12.37
C LYS A 75 11.19 -13.71 12.37
N VAL A 76 10.57 -13.69 11.20
CA VAL A 76 9.19 -13.29 11.05
C VAL A 76 8.40 -14.20 10.12
N HIS A 77 7.10 -14.29 10.36
CA HIS A 77 6.15 -14.56 9.30
C HIS A 77 5.54 -13.24 8.84
N TYR A 78 5.32 -13.12 7.53
CA TYR A 78 4.72 -11.92 6.96
C TYR A 78 3.91 -12.21 5.70
N ARG A 79 3.02 -11.29 5.42
CA ARG A 79 2.24 -11.21 4.19
C ARG A 79 2.24 -9.75 3.72
N GLY A 80 2.67 -9.51 2.48
CA GLY A 80 2.66 -8.20 1.85
C GLY A 80 1.58 -8.09 0.79
N THR A 81 0.78 -7.03 0.84
CA THR A 81 -0.31 -6.75 -0.09
C THR A 81 -0.23 -5.33 -0.65
N LEU A 82 -0.73 -5.15 -1.87
CA LEU A 82 -0.95 -3.86 -2.51
C LEU A 82 -2.26 -3.24 -2.02
N ALA A 83 -2.54 -2.00 -2.45
CA ALA A 83 -3.75 -1.27 -2.07
C ALA A 83 -5.06 -1.95 -2.54
N ASP A 84 -5.00 -2.72 -3.61
CA ASP A 84 -6.12 -3.52 -4.13
C ASP A 84 -6.31 -4.86 -3.41
N GLY A 85 -5.49 -5.15 -2.39
CA GLY A 85 -5.50 -6.39 -1.64
C GLY A 85 -4.74 -7.55 -2.29
N SER A 86 -4.19 -7.37 -3.48
CA SER A 86 -3.37 -8.39 -4.14
C SER A 86 -2.08 -8.64 -3.35
N GLU A 87 -1.76 -9.91 -3.14
CA GLU A 87 -0.56 -10.31 -2.41
C GLU A 87 0.63 -10.37 -3.37
N PHE A 88 1.71 -9.66 -3.03
CA PHE A 88 2.94 -9.66 -3.82
C PHE A 88 4.03 -10.54 -3.21
N ASP A 89 3.98 -10.78 -1.90
CA ASP A 89 4.92 -11.68 -1.21
C ASP A 89 4.35 -12.20 0.10
N SER A 90 4.72 -13.44 0.46
CA SER A 90 4.27 -14.08 1.69
C SER A 90 5.20 -15.21 2.12
N SER A 91 5.64 -15.17 3.36
CA SER A 91 6.35 -16.27 4.00
C SER A 91 5.45 -17.45 4.32
N TYR A 92 4.17 -17.21 4.50
CA TYR A 92 3.20 -18.27 4.74
C TYR A 92 3.03 -19.19 3.52
N LYS A 93 3.01 -18.61 2.31
CA LYS A 93 2.96 -19.40 1.06
C LYS A 93 4.18 -20.29 0.87
N ARG A 94 5.33 -19.88 1.39
CA ARG A 94 6.55 -20.67 1.37
C ARG A 94 6.65 -21.67 2.52
N ASN A 95 5.68 -21.68 3.44
CA ASN A 95 5.71 -22.46 4.69
C ASN A 95 7.03 -22.33 5.47
N SER A 96 7.67 -21.18 5.37
CA SER A 96 8.98 -20.95 5.97
C SER A 96 9.08 -19.51 6.48
N PRO A 97 9.40 -19.31 7.77
CA PRO A 97 9.70 -17.98 8.29
C PRO A 97 10.91 -17.38 7.57
N ALA A 98 10.90 -16.08 7.41
CA ALA A 98 12.03 -15.36 6.84
C ALA A 98 12.86 -14.71 7.95
N GLN A 99 14.16 -14.58 7.69
CA GLN A 99 15.10 -13.89 8.57
C GLN A 99 15.67 -12.67 7.85
N PHE A 100 15.69 -11.53 8.52
CA PHE A 100 16.21 -10.29 7.99
C PHE A 100 17.04 -9.53 9.01
N PRO A 101 18.21 -8.99 8.62
CA PRO A 101 18.85 -7.95 9.39
C PRO A 101 17.96 -6.70 9.34
N LEU A 102 17.48 -6.23 10.50
CA LEU A 102 16.42 -5.19 10.56
C LEU A 102 16.89 -3.84 10.00
N GLY A 103 18.18 -3.56 10.03
CA GLY A 103 18.77 -2.37 9.40
C GLY A 103 18.95 -2.48 7.89
N GLY A 104 18.73 -3.66 7.29
CA GLY A 104 18.89 -3.91 5.85
C GLY A 104 17.59 -4.00 5.06
N VAL A 105 16.44 -3.79 5.71
CA VAL A 105 15.12 -3.81 5.07
C VAL A 105 14.61 -2.40 4.79
N ILE A 106 13.45 -2.27 4.17
CA ILE A 106 12.83 -0.96 3.91
C ILE A 106 12.60 -0.19 5.22
N PRO A 107 12.73 1.15 5.21
CA PRO A 107 12.62 1.97 6.44
C PRO A 107 11.32 1.74 7.22
N CYS A 108 10.22 1.49 6.53
CA CYS A 108 8.95 1.15 7.14
C CYS A 108 9.05 -0.07 8.07
N TRP A 109 9.76 -1.11 7.66
CA TRP A 109 9.98 -2.32 8.48
C TRP A 109 10.96 -2.06 9.62
N THR A 110 12.07 -1.35 9.34
CA THR A 110 13.03 -0.98 10.38
C THR A 110 12.34 -0.23 11.51
N GLU A 111 11.45 0.72 11.19
CA GLU A 111 10.70 1.46 12.19
C GLU A 111 9.60 0.62 12.84
N GLY A 112 8.77 -0.04 12.03
CA GLY A 112 7.57 -0.73 12.50
C GLY A 112 7.87 -1.96 13.36
N VAL A 113 8.85 -2.78 12.98
CA VAL A 113 9.18 -4.02 13.70
C VAL A 113 9.86 -3.73 15.04
N GLN A 114 10.60 -2.63 15.18
CA GLN A 114 11.15 -2.20 16.49
C GLN A 114 10.06 -1.87 17.53
N ARG A 115 8.85 -1.57 17.09
CA ARG A 115 7.69 -1.33 17.97
C ARG A 115 7.03 -2.62 18.46
N MET A 116 7.40 -3.76 17.89
CA MET A 116 6.87 -5.08 18.23
C MET A 116 7.67 -5.73 19.35
N LYS A 117 7.05 -6.75 19.96
CA LYS A 117 7.72 -7.71 20.84
C LYS A 117 7.57 -9.11 20.27
N VAL A 118 8.55 -9.97 20.54
CA VAL A 118 8.49 -11.38 20.14
C VAL A 118 7.17 -12.01 20.61
N GLY A 119 6.54 -12.78 19.73
CA GLY A 119 5.18 -13.33 19.90
C GLY A 119 4.07 -12.39 19.45
N GLY A 120 4.38 -11.15 19.11
CA GLY A 120 3.41 -10.16 18.63
C GLY A 120 3.12 -10.25 17.14
N LYS A 121 1.98 -9.70 16.74
CA LYS A 121 1.58 -9.50 15.35
C LYS A 121 1.13 -8.06 15.15
N ALA A 122 1.55 -7.45 14.05
CA ALA A 122 1.20 -6.07 13.72
C ALA A 122 0.90 -5.92 12.22
N LYS A 123 0.14 -4.91 11.91
CA LYS A 123 -0.13 -4.44 10.56
C LYS A 123 0.63 -3.14 10.35
N LEU A 124 1.41 -3.09 9.29
CA LEU A 124 2.20 -1.94 8.87
C LEU A 124 1.66 -1.45 7.54
N THR A 125 1.16 -0.23 7.46
CA THR A 125 0.81 0.40 6.20
C THR A 125 1.85 1.45 5.88
N CYS A 126 2.61 1.20 4.82
CA CYS A 126 3.81 1.93 4.45
C CYS A 126 3.52 2.87 3.28
N PRO A 127 3.66 4.19 3.44
CA PRO A 127 3.71 5.07 2.28
C PRO A 127 4.94 4.72 1.42
N SER A 128 4.82 4.90 0.12
CA SER A 128 5.86 4.53 -0.84
C SER A 128 7.23 5.12 -0.51
N LYS A 129 7.30 6.33 0.05
CA LYS A 129 8.54 7.03 0.40
C LYS A 129 9.43 6.29 1.40
N ILE A 130 8.85 5.46 2.27
CA ILE A 130 9.56 4.62 3.23
C ILE A 130 9.50 3.13 2.87
N ALA A 131 9.07 2.82 1.65
CA ALA A 131 9.05 1.50 1.04
C ALA A 131 9.99 1.47 -0.18
N TYR A 132 9.47 1.33 -1.39
CA TYR A 132 10.29 1.24 -2.61
C TYR A 132 10.29 2.51 -3.46
N GLY A 133 9.62 3.57 -3.02
CA GLY A 133 9.65 4.90 -3.61
C GLY A 133 9.23 4.94 -5.09
N ALA A 134 9.87 5.86 -5.82
CA ALA A 134 9.59 6.08 -7.24
C ALA A 134 10.14 4.99 -8.16
N ARG A 135 11.01 4.09 -7.67
CA ARG A 135 11.57 2.99 -8.49
C ARG A 135 10.68 1.77 -8.52
N GLY A 136 9.95 1.50 -7.42
CA GLY A 136 9.27 0.22 -7.24
C GLY A 136 10.24 -0.95 -7.03
N ALA A 137 9.74 -2.18 -7.05
CA ALA A 137 10.56 -3.40 -6.96
C ALA A 137 9.76 -4.61 -7.46
N GLY A 138 10.23 -5.29 -8.49
CA GLY A 138 9.54 -6.44 -9.06
C GLY A 138 8.08 -6.14 -9.42
N PRO A 139 7.09 -6.84 -8.79
CA PRO A 139 5.67 -6.59 -9.06
C PRO A 139 5.14 -5.28 -8.45
N ILE A 140 5.96 -4.59 -7.63
CA ILE A 140 5.58 -3.34 -6.98
C ILE A 140 5.92 -2.18 -7.89
N GLY A 141 4.90 -1.47 -8.37
CA GLY A 141 5.07 -0.30 -9.23
C GLY A 141 5.66 0.92 -8.52
N PRO A 142 5.99 1.98 -9.27
CA PRO A 142 6.44 3.25 -8.72
C PRO A 142 5.41 3.88 -7.79
N ASN A 143 5.87 4.52 -6.72
CA ASN A 143 5.04 5.26 -5.77
C ASN A 143 3.86 4.44 -5.19
N THR A 144 4.03 3.14 -5.06
CA THR A 144 3.00 2.24 -4.57
C THR A 144 3.07 2.11 -3.06
N PRO A 145 1.96 2.39 -2.32
CA PRO A 145 1.87 2.11 -0.90
C PRO A 145 1.73 0.61 -0.66
N LEU A 146 2.27 0.14 0.44
CA LEU A 146 2.27 -1.27 0.79
C LEU A 146 1.62 -1.50 2.14
N GLN A 147 1.00 -2.67 2.29
CA GLN A 147 0.51 -3.13 3.56
C GLN A 147 1.16 -4.47 3.90
N PHE A 148 1.63 -4.60 5.14
CA PHE A 148 2.20 -5.84 5.64
C PHE A 148 1.49 -6.26 6.92
N GLU A 149 1.18 -7.54 7.02
CA GLU A 149 0.97 -8.20 8.31
C GLU A 149 2.26 -8.90 8.67
N VAL A 150 2.79 -8.60 9.85
CA VAL A 150 4.06 -9.14 10.34
C VAL A 150 3.84 -9.80 11.68
N GLU A 151 4.30 -11.03 11.83
CA GLU A 151 4.36 -11.75 13.09
C GLU A 151 5.83 -11.94 13.48
N LEU A 152 6.23 -11.38 14.60
CA LEU A 152 7.61 -11.45 15.10
C LEU A 152 7.78 -12.72 15.93
N LEU A 153 8.55 -13.66 15.40
CA LEU A 153 8.75 -14.96 16.02
C LEU A 153 9.97 -15.00 16.94
N ASP A 154 11.06 -14.33 16.54
CA ASP A 154 12.32 -14.36 17.27
C ASP A 154 13.18 -13.15 16.92
N VAL A 155 14.13 -12.84 17.79
CA VAL A 155 15.12 -11.76 17.65
C VAL A 155 16.49 -12.30 18.04
N ALA A 156 17.39 -12.39 17.06
CA ALA A 156 18.80 -12.67 17.29
C ALA A 156 19.52 -11.33 17.52
N LYS A 157 19.93 -11.11 18.74
CA LYS A 157 20.71 -9.93 19.16
C LYS A 157 22.10 -9.96 18.53
N ARG A 158 22.56 -8.80 18.11
CA ARG A 158 23.88 -8.60 17.54
C ARG A 158 24.83 -7.97 18.53
#